data_c2247f3590aecfd429a0fe9dfe60ea38
#
_entry.id   c2247f3590aecfd429a0fe9dfe60ea38
#
_cell.length_a   1.000
_cell.length_b   1.000
_cell.length_c   1.000
_cell.angle_alpha   90.00
_cell.angle_beta   90.00
_cell.angle_gamma   90.00
#
_symmetry.space_group_name_H-M   'P 1'
#
loop_
_entity.id
_entity.type
_entity.pdbx_description
1 polymer ?
#
loop_
_entity_poly.entity_id
_entity_poly.type
_entity_poly.pdbx_seq_one_letter_code
_entity_poly.pdbx_strand_id
1 'polypeptide(L)'
;MKHRGTQKVVVTGEDFGPAVKKTIIKLNQVIDLIDINNLKVIEEKNGVLDEITGEEGIIRTEREIINAYISDEYGNKVNTASCYVAIELAISPSVGSPFIFHATTQLNNWCNPYRLYICGMDVNPDIDVEGDGKLCPQLDKWIMNSYKAVDGIKYAYGEYRPSSDDKKHPLVIWLHGLGEGGTDPSIDLLANKVTVLADVPFQKCMNQAYVLVPQCPTMWMDDGKGEYKSDTKDSIYTKSLFELIDSYVKENRDIDTNRIYIGGCSNGGYMTMEMLLHYPHYF
;
A
#
# COMPACT_ATOMS: atom_id res chain seq x y z
N MET A 1 -9.57 -34.69 -12.01
CA MET A 1 -8.24 -34.69 -11.35
C MET A 1 -8.16 -33.37 -10.56
N LYS A 2 -7.73 -33.41 -9.29
CA LYS A 2 -7.48 -32.16 -8.54
C LYS A 2 -6.15 -31.59 -9.03
N HIS A 3 -6.17 -30.37 -9.53
CA HIS A 3 -4.97 -29.64 -9.92
C HIS A 3 -4.24 -29.19 -8.66
N ARG A 4 -3.02 -29.68 -8.45
CA ARG A 4 -2.15 -29.23 -7.35
C ARG A 4 -1.36 -28.02 -7.79
N GLY A 5 -1.15 -27.06 -6.88
CA GLY A 5 -0.41 -25.86 -7.21
C GLY A 5 -0.12 -24.95 -6.03
N THR A 6 0.54 -23.84 -6.33
CA THR A 6 0.76 -22.71 -5.43
C THR A 6 0.08 -21.47 -6.01
N GLN A 7 -0.12 -20.45 -5.19
CA GLN A 7 -0.76 -19.21 -5.65
C GLN A 7 -0.07 -17.98 -5.08
N LYS A 8 -0.21 -16.88 -5.80
CA LYS A 8 0.09 -15.51 -5.36
C LYS A 8 -1.11 -14.62 -5.61
N VAL A 9 -1.20 -13.51 -4.91
CA VAL A 9 -2.24 -12.51 -5.14
C VAL A 9 -1.67 -11.24 -5.79
N VAL A 10 -2.49 -10.55 -6.55
CA VAL A 10 -2.20 -9.19 -7.04
C VAL A 10 -2.96 -8.21 -6.18
N VAL A 11 -2.21 -7.38 -5.46
CA VAL A 11 -2.72 -6.30 -4.62
C VAL A 11 -2.57 -4.98 -5.35
N THR A 12 -3.62 -4.16 -5.34
CA THR A 12 -3.61 -2.80 -5.89
C THR A 12 -4.11 -1.81 -4.86
N GLY A 13 -3.52 -0.62 -4.84
CA GLY A 13 -4.00 0.51 -4.06
C GLY A 13 -5.19 1.15 -4.78
N GLU A 14 -6.32 1.23 -4.10
CA GLU A 14 -7.56 1.84 -4.57
C GLU A 14 -7.90 3.08 -3.72
N ASP A 15 -8.93 3.84 -4.09
CA ASP A 15 -9.33 5.04 -3.34
C ASP A 15 -9.73 4.73 -1.90
N PHE A 16 -10.16 3.50 -1.65
CA PHE A 16 -10.58 2.98 -0.34
C PHE A 16 -9.52 2.13 0.35
N GLY A 17 -8.30 2.10 -0.14
CA GLY A 17 -7.21 1.29 0.39
C GLY A 17 -6.83 0.10 -0.51
N PRO A 18 -5.91 -0.76 -0.06
CA PRO A 18 -5.45 -1.89 -0.86
C PRO A 18 -6.51 -2.97 -1.01
N ALA A 19 -6.52 -3.62 -2.18
CA ALA A 19 -7.42 -4.73 -2.45
C ALA A 19 -6.74 -5.84 -3.27
N VAL A 20 -7.05 -7.08 -2.90
CA VAL A 20 -6.71 -8.29 -3.67
C VAL A 20 -7.73 -8.46 -4.78
N LYS A 21 -7.35 -8.09 -5.99
CA LYS A 21 -8.23 -8.17 -7.17
C LYS A 21 -7.98 -9.33 -8.08
N LYS A 22 -6.91 -10.08 -7.87
CA LYS A 22 -6.55 -11.23 -8.70
C LYS A 22 -5.76 -12.24 -7.88
N THR A 23 -5.98 -13.52 -8.12
CA THR A 23 -5.03 -14.57 -7.74
C THR A 23 -4.43 -15.22 -8.97
N ILE A 24 -3.13 -15.53 -8.91
CA ILE A 24 -2.37 -16.23 -9.95
C ILE A 24 -1.98 -17.58 -9.39
N ILE A 25 -2.44 -18.62 -10.04
CA ILE A 25 -2.25 -20.00 -9.61
C ILE A 25 -1.25 -20.68 -10.55
N LYS A 26 -0.18 -21.23 -10.00
CA LYS A 26 0.76 -22.07 -10.71
C LYS A 26 0.36 -23.55 -10.48
N LEU A 27 -0.07 -24.22 -11.52
CA LEU A 27 -0.45 -25.64 -11.49
C LEU A 27 0.76 -26.54 -11.76
N ASN A 28 0.69 -27.79 -11.28
CA ASN A 28 1.72 -28.79 -11.56
C ASN A 28 1.61 -29.40 -12.98
N GLN A 29 0.66 -28.93 -13.78
CA GLN A 29 0.43 -29.38 -15.16
C GLN A 29 0.01 -28.22 -16.04
N VAL A 30 0.27 -28.36 -17.33
CA VAL A 30 -0.17 -27.41 -18.35
C VAL A 30 -1.63 -27.68 -18.69
N ILE A 31 -2.44 -26.64 -18.81
CA ILE A 31 -3.83 -26.67 -19.24
C ILE A 31 -4.06 -25.64 -20.36
N ASP A 32 -5.05 -25.85 -21.16
CA ASP A 32 -5.43 -25.00 -22.29
C ASP A 32 -6.81 -24.34 -22.12
N LEU A 33 -7.57 -24.81 -21.12
CA LEU A 33 -8.92 -24.29 -20.82
C LEU A 33 -9.15 -24.30 -19.32
N ILE A 34 -9.91 -23.29 -18.86
CA ILE A 34 -10.47 -23.22 -17.51
C ILE A 34 -11.97 -22.93 -17.61
N ASP A 35 -12.77 -23.69 -16.85
CA ASP A 35 -14.21 -23.46 -16.76
C ASP A 35 -14.53 -22.68 -15.49
N ILE A 36 -14.88 -21.41 -15.67
CA ILE A 36 -15.19 -20.48 -14.58
C ILE A 36 -16.42 -20.93 -13.76
N ASN A 37 -17.39 -21.64 -14.39
CA ASN A 37 -18.62 -22.06 -13.71
C ASN A 37 -18.37 -23.13 -12.63
N ASN A 38 -17.24 -23.81 -12.69
CA ASN A 38 -16.83 -24.82 -11.73
C ASN A 38 -15.93 -24.26 -10.60
N LEU A 39 -15.69 -22.96 -10.61
CA LEU A 39 -14.84 -22.29 -9.63
C LEU A 39 -15.68 -21.57 -8.56
N LYS A 40 -15.17 -21.61 -7.35
CA LYS A 40 -15.64 -20.81 -6.23
C LYS A 40 -14.42 -20.42 -5.40
N VAL A 41 -14.34 -19.16 -5.00
CA VAL A 41 -13.23 -18.64 -4.20
C VAL A 41 -13.75 -18.25 -2.82
N ILE A 42 -13.12 -18.81 -1.78
CA ILE A 42 -13.40 -18.45 -0.39
C ILE A 42 -12.14 -17.79 0.19
N GLU A 43 -12.26 -16.54 0.59
CA GLU A 43 -11.25 -15.81 1.35
C GLU A 43 -11.42 -16.11 2.84
N GLU A 44 -10.33 -16.43 3.50
CA GLU A 44 -10.25 -16.56 4.95
C GLU A 44 -9.06 -15.73 5.45
N LYS A 45 -9.32 -14.84 6.39
CA LYS A 45 -8.28 -13.98 6.96
C LYS A 45 -8.61 -13.57 8.38
N ASN A 46 -7.63 -13.07 9.14
CA ASN A 46 -7.93 -12.34 10.36
C ASN A 46 -8.59 -10.99 10.02
N GLY A 47 -9.48 -10.56 10.88
CA GLY A 47 -10.22 -9.31 10.73
C GLY A 47 -10.92 -8.93 12.01
N VAL A 48 -11.52 -7.75 12.03
CA VAL A 48 -12.30 -7.24 13.17
C VAL A 48 -13.70 -7.84 13.12
N LEU A 49 -14.09 -8.56 14.18
CA LEU A 49 -15.41 -9.17 14.33
C LEU A 49 -16.43 -8.21 14.91
N ASP A 50 -16.00 -7.29 15.77
CA ASP A 50 -16.81 -6.27 16.40
C ASP A 50 -16.04 -4.94 16.42
N GLU A 51 -16.55 -3.96 15.69
CA GLU A 51 -15.92 -2.63 15.57
C GLU A 51 -15.96 -1.81 16.87
N ILE A 52 -16.89 -2.12 17.79
CA ILE A 52 -17.04 -1.40 19.05
C ILE A 52 -16.02 -1.89 20.07
N THR A 53 -15.87 -3.21 20.18
CA THR A 53 -14.93 -3.82 21.14
C THR A 53 -13.53 -3.98 20.58
N GLY A 54 -13.37 -3.93 19.25
CA GLY A 54 -12.12 -4.26 18.57
C GLY A 54 -11.79 -5.76 18.61
N GLU A 55 -12.79 -6.62 18.87
CA GLU A 55 -12.58 -8.07 18.88
C GLU A 55 -12.14 -8.56 17.51
N GLU A 56 -11.03 -9.29 17.48
CA GLU A 56 -10.44 -9.83 16.25
C GLU A 56 -10.70 -11.35 16.14
N GLY A 57 -10.78 -11.83 14.92
CA GLY A 57 -10.95 -13.26 14.65
C GLY A 57 -10.89 -13.60 13.17
N ILE A 58 -11.22 -14.84 12.84
CA ILE A 58 -11.19 -15.30 11.46
C ILE A 58 -12.50 -14.98 10.75
N ILE A 59 -12.39 -14.23 9.68
CA ILE A 59 -13.49 -13.89 8.76
C ILE A 59 -13.39 -14.78 7.52
N ARG A 60 -14.53 -15.30 7.08
CA ARG A 60 -14.69 -16.05 5.83
C ARG A 60 -15.65 -15.35 4.92
N THR A 61 -15.23 -15.09 3.68
CA THR A 61 -16.04 -14.41 2.67
C THR A 61 -15.95 -15.13 1.34
N GLU A 62 -17.08 -15.40 0.70
CA GLU A 62 -17.10 -15.83 -0.68
C GLU A 62 -16.79 -14.65 -1.58
N ARG A 63 -15.77 -14.81 -2.44
CA ARG A 63 -15.32 -13.77 -3.37
C ARG A 63 -15.99 -13.98 -4.73
N GLU A 64 -16.65 -12.97 -5.23
CA GLU A 64 -17.21 -12.97 -6.58
C GLU A 64 -16.09 -13.03 -7.62
N ILE A 65 -16.19 -13.98 -8.55
CA ILE A 65 -15.27 -14.14 -9.67
C ILE A 65 -15.76 -13.31 -10.84
N ILE A 66 -14.96 -12.34 -11.28
CA ILE A 66 -15.24 -11.54 -12.47
C ILE A 66 -14.83 -12.27 -13.73
N ASN A 67 -13.65 -12.91 -13.69
CA ASN A 67 -13.09 -13.60 -14.85
C ASN A 67 -12.07 -14.67 -14.40
N ALA A 68 -11.85 -15.67 -15.27
CA ALA A 68 -10.78 -16.64 -15.11
C ALA A 68 -10.22 -17.03 -16.49
N TYR A 69 -8.91 -17.13 -16.61
CA TYR A 69 -8.24 -17.39 -17.88
C TYR A 69 -6.85 -17.99 -17.69
N ILE A 70 -6.36 -18.63 -18.76
CA ILE A 70 -4.97 -19.08 -18.84
C ILE A 70 -4.06 -17.86 -18.90
N SER A 71 -3.00 -17.86 -18.08
CA SER A 71 -2.14 -16.69 -17.91
C SER A 71 -0.65 -17.05 -18.00
N ASP A 72 0.19 -16.04 -18.01
CA ASP A 72 1.61 -16.13 -17.66
C ASP A 72 1.82 -16.06 -16.14
N GLU A 73 3.05 -16.06 -15.71
CA GLU A 73 3.44 -15.98 -14.28
C GLU A 73 3.12 -14.63 -13.62
N TYR A 74 2.83 -13.60 -14.42
CA TYR A 74 2.43 -12.26 -13.95
C TYR A 74 0.91 -12.06 -13.99
N GLY A 75 0.15 -13.09 -14.41
CA GLY A 75 -1.30 -13.03 -14.52
C GLY A 75 -1.80 -12.28 -15.74
N ASN A 76 -0.97 -12.11 -16.77
CA ASN A 76 -1.41 -11.60 -18.08
C ASN A 76 -2.04 -12.73 -18.89
N LYS A 77 -3.17 -12.45 -19.55
CA LYS A 77 -3.86 -13.42 -20.38
C LYS A 77 -2.99 -13.88 -21.54
N VAL A 78 -2.89 -15.19 -21.74
CA VAL A 78 -2.20 -15.80 -22.90
C VAL A 78 -3.18 -16.65 -23.71
N ASN A 79 -2.87 -16.84 -25.00
CA ASN A 79 -3.68 -17.63 -25.92
C ASN A 79 -3.11 -19.03 -26.16
N THR A 80 -2.11 -19.40 -25.38
CA THR A 80 -1.45 -20.71 -25.45
C THR A 80 -1.63 -21.45 -24.13
N ALA A 81 -1.57 -22.77 -24.18
CA ALA A 81 -1.57 -23.58 -22.97
C ALA A 81 -0.48 -23.16 -22.00
N SER A 82 -0.78 -23.11 -20.72
CA SER A 82 0.13 -22.68 -19.64
C SER A 82 -0.11 -23.49 -18.38
N CYS A 83 0.86 -23.48 -17.48
CA CYS A 83 0.67 -23.96 -16.11
C CYS A 83 0.15 -22.86 -15.17
N TYR A 84 -0.10 -21.63 -15.67
CA TYR A 84 -0.62 -20.54 -14.87
C TYR A 84 -2.07 -20.21 -15.23
N VAL A 85 -2.85 -19.92 -14.18
CA VAL A 85 -4.24 -19.49 -14.26
C VAL A 85 -4.38 -18.23 -13.45
N ALA A 86 -5.05 -17.22 -14.01
CA ALA A 86 -5.45 -16.03 -13.29
C ALA A 86 -6.97 -16.05 -13.04
N ILE A 87 -7.37 -15.69 -11.81
CA ILE A 87 -8.77 -15.49 -11.43
C ILE A 87 -8.90 -14.04 -10.94
N GLU A 88 -9.71 -13.25 -11.62
CA GLU A 88 -10.04 -11.88 -11.25
C GLU A 88 -11.23 -11.85 -10.30
N LEU A 89 -11.09 -11.09 -9.22
CA LEU A 89 -12.03 -11.02 -8.11
C LEU A 89 -12.65 -9.63 -8.00
N ALA A 90 -13.92 -9.55 -7.70
CA ALA A 90 -14.59 -8.30 -7.38
C ALA A 90 -14.01 -7.68 -6.10
N ILE A 91 -13.86 -6.36 -6.09
CA ILE A 91 -13.38 -5.59 -4.96
C ILE A 91 -14.34 -4.44 -4.63
N SER A 92 -14.38 -4.07 -3.37
CA SER A 92 -15.15 -2.92 -2.87
C SER A 92 -14.53 -2.42 -1.55
N PRO A 93 -14.99 -1.29 -1.00
CA PRO A 93 -14.52 -0.82 0.31
C PRO A 93 -14.65 -1.85 1.45
N SER A 94 -15.58 -2.78 1.34
CA SER A 94 -15.83 -3.83 2.34
C SER A 94 -15.30 -5.22 1.94
N VAL A 95 -14.76 -5.38 0.72
CA VAL A 95 -14.38 -6.69 0.19
C VAL A 95 -13.02 -6.64 -0.50
N GLY A 96 -12.12 -7.51 -0.06
CA GLY A 96 -10.84 -7.75 -0.72
C GLY A 96 -9.64 -7.05 -0.10
N SER A 97 -9.82 -6.26 0.96
CA SER A 97 -8.67 -5.69 1.67
C SER A 97 -7.80 -6.79 2.29
N PRO A 98 -6.48 -6.79 2.04
CA PRO A 98 -5.54 -7.69 2.72
C PRO A 98 -5.02 -7.10 4.03
N PHE A 99 -5.58 -5.99 4.51
CA PHE A 99 -5.22 -5.36 5.77
C PHE A 99 -6.22 -5.64 6.87
N ILE A 100 -5.72 -5.60 8.11
CA ILE A 100 -6.51 -5.50 9.33
C ILE A 100 -6.11 -4.23 10.06
N PHE A 101 -7.10 -3.46 10.55
CA PHE A 101 -6.88 -2.31 11.41
C PHE A 101 -6.95 -2.74 12.88
N HIS A 102 -5.88 -2.52 13.62
CA HIS A 102 -5.80 -2.83 15.05
C HIS A 102 -6.20 -1.60 15.87
N ALA A 103 -7.33 -1.65 16.53
CA ALA A 103 -7.85 -0.53 17.33
C ALA A 103 -6.91 -0.09 18.46
N THR A 104 -6.12 -1.02 19.03
CA THR A 104 -5.17 -0.73 20.12
C THR A 104 -3.97 0.10 19.67
N THR A 105 -3.40 -0.22 18.50
CA THR A 105 -2.23 0.49 17.96
C THR A 105 -2.63 1.58 16.97
N GLN A 106 -3.87 1.55 16.49
CA GLN A 106 -4.42 2.41 15.43
C GLN A 106 -3.64 2.30 14.11
N LEU A 107 -3.08 1.13 13.83
CA LEU A 107 -2.31 0.84 12.64
C LEU A 107 -2.96 -0.27 11.82
N ASN A 108 -2.82 -0.17 10.51
CA ASN A 108 -3.09 -1.26 9.60
C ASN A 108 -1.88 -2.20 9.53
N ASN A 109 -2.17 -3.50 9.51
CA ASN A 109 -1.19 -4.53 9.26
C ASN A 109 -1.66 -5.45 8.14
N TRP A 110 -0.74 -6.13 7.48
CA TRP A 110 -1.08 -7.22 6.58
C TRP A 110 -1.78 -8.34 7.35
N CYS A 111 -2.85 -8.89 6.76
CA CYS A 111 -3.56 -10.00 7.37
C CYS A 111 -2.67 -11.25 7.49
N ASN A 112 -2.65 -11.84 8.67
CA ASN A 112 -1.98 -13.10 8.93
C ASN A 112 -2.81 -13.92 9.94
N PRO A 113 -3.47 -15.03 9.52
CA PRO A 113 -3.40 -15.65 8.18
C PRO A 113 -4.15 -14.88 7.09
N TYR A 114 -3.73 -15.10 5.82
CA TYR A 114 -4.50 -14.78 4.63
C TYR A 114 -4.54 -16.01 3.71
N ARG A 115 -5.75 -16.46 3.37
CA ARG A 115 -5.98 -17.70 2.63
C ARG A 115 -7.02 -17.51 1.54
N LEU A 116 -6.77 -18.09 0.38
CA LEU A 116 -7.78 -18.24 -0.68
C LEU A 116 -7.96 -19.71 -1.02
N TYR A 117 -9.11 -20.24 -0.70
CA TYR A 117 -9.52 -21.59 -1.10
C TYR A 117 -10.17 -21.54 -2.47
N ILE A 118 -9.60 -22.25 -3.44
CA ILE A 118 -10.13 -22.34 -4.79
C ILE A 118 -10.84 -23.68 -4.92
N CYS A 119 -12.17 -23.69 -4.77
CA CYS A 119 -12.95 -24.91 -4.95
C CYS A 119 -12.79 -25.42 -6.40
N GLY A 120 -12.61 -26.71 -6.55
CA GLY A 120 -12.30 -27.34 -7.86
C GLY A 120 -10.81 -27.52 -8.12
N MET A 121 -9.93 -26.90 -7.32
CA MET A 121 -8.48 -27.05 -7.41
C MET A 121 -7.89 -27.52 -6.06
N ASP A 122 -6.78 -28.25 -6.11
CA ASP A 122 -6.00 -28.66 -4.93
C ASP A 122 -4.79 -27.73 -4.81
N VAL A 123 -5.04 -26.47 -4.49
CA VAL A 123 -4.04 -25.42 -4.39
C VAL A 123 -3.78 -25.12 -2.91
N ASN A 124 -2.53 -24.87 -2.52
CA ASN A 124 -2.23 -24.39 -1.17
C ASN A 124 -2.97 -23.06 -0.92
N PRO A 125 -3.88 -22.98 0.05
CA PRO A 125 -4.64 -21.77 0.30
C PRO A 125 -3.84 -20.67 1.00
N ASP A 126 -2.76 -21.01 1.73
CA ASP A 126 -1.98 -20.05 2.51
C ASP A 126 -1.19 -19.11 1.59
N ILE A 127 -1.31 -17.82 1.83
CA ILE A 127 -0.65 -16.76 1.06
C ILE A 127 0.05 -15.82 2.04
N ASP A 128 1.35 -15.70 1.90
CA ASP A 128 2.15 -14.72 2.61
C ASP A 128 1.98 -13.33 1.96
N VAL A 129 0.93 -12.61 2.37
CA VAL A 129 0.65 -11.27 1.84
C VAL A 129 1.57 -10.19 2.39
N GLU A 130 2.24 -10.43 3.52
CA GLU A 130 3.29 -9.55 4.02
C GLU A 130 4.58 -9.70 3.19
N GLY A 131 4.95 -10.94 2.87
CA GLY A 131 6.15 -11.30 2.12
C GLY A 131 5.94 -11.47 0.61
N ASP A 132 6.39 -12.61 0.08
CA ASP A 132 6.51 -12.88 -1.36
C ASP A 132 5.26 -13.51 -2.00
N GLY A 133 4.21 -13.72 -1.22
CA GLY A 133 2.91 -14.24 -1.71
C GLY A 133 2.09 -13.21 -2.50
N LYS A 134 2.55 -11.95 -2.61
CA LYS A 134 1.87 -10.89 -3.36
C LYS A 134 2.70 -10.34 -4.50
N LEU A 135 2.00 -9.77 -5.47
CA LEU A 135 2.53 -8.89 -6.50
C LEU A 135 1.83 -7.53 -6.36
N CYS A 136 2.60 -6.46 -6.32
CA CYS A 136 2.09 -5.09 -6.22
C CYS A 136 2.69 -4.25 -7.36
N PRO A 137 2.23 -4.41 -8.63
CA PRO A 137 2.86 -3.75 -9.77
C PRO A 137 2.89 -2.21 -9.67
N GLN A 138 1.99 -1.62 -8.90
CA GLN A 138 1.97 -0.18 -8.65
C GLN A 138 3.18 0.28 -7.82
N LEU A 139 3.82 -0.63 -7.07
CA LEU A 139 4.99 -0.33 -6.25
C LEU A 139 6.32 -0.46 -7.02
N ASP A 140 6.33 -1.02 -8.23
CA ASP A 140 7.55 -1.28 -9.00
C ASP A 140 8.36 -0.02 -9.33
N LYS A 141 7.70 1.15 -9.31
CA LYS A 141 8.33 2.45 -9.57
C LYS A 141 8.82 3.15 -8.30
N TRP A 142 8.52 2.58 -7.13
CA TRP A 142 8.80 3.20 -5.85
C TRP A 142 10.05 2.60 -5.22
N ILE A 143 10.83 3.44 -4.58
CA ILE A 143 11.99 3.04 -3.78
C ILE A 143 11.59 3.19 -2.32
N MET A 144 11.80 2.14 -1.54
CA MET A 144 11.51 2.16 -0.10
C MET A 144 12.80 2.36 0.67
N ASN A 145 12.81 3.36 1.53
CA ASN A 145 13.95 3.78 2.30
C ASN A 145 13.60 4.06 3.76
N SER A 146 14.59 4.43 4.54
CA SER A 146 14.42 4.86 5.92
C SER A 146 15.33 6.03 6.25
N TYR A 147 14.90 6.84 7.21
CA TYR A 147 15.62 7.97 7.73
C TYR A 147 15.59 7.93 9.27
N LYS A 148 16.70 8.26 9.90
CA LYS A 148 16.80 8.42 11.36
C LYS A 148 17.12 9.87 11.69
N ALA A 149 16.17 10.56 12.31
CA ALA A 149 16.32 11.93 12.76
C ALA A 149 17.26 12.05 13.97
N VAL A 150 17.75 13.26 14.25
CA VAL A 150 18.68 13.54 15.36
C VAL A 150 18.08 13.21 16.72
N ASP A 151 16.77 13.41 16.89
CA ASP A 151 16.03 13.04 18.10
C ASP A 151 15.85 11.52 18.29
N GLY A 152 16.27 10.73 17.29
CA GLY A 152 16.21 9.27 17.29
C GLY A 152 14.96 8.68 16.65
N ILE A 153 13.98 9.48 16.26
CA ILE A 153 12.80 9.04 15.52
C ILE A 153 13.25 8.44 14.18
N LYS A 154 12.68 7.27 13.86
CA LYS A 154 12.97 6.59 12.60
C LYS A 154 11.71 6.64 11.72
N TYR A 155 11.88 7.16 10.52
CA TYR A 155 10.87 7.14 9.47
C TYR A 155 11.19 6.03 8.46
N ALA A 156 10.21 5.26 8.08
CA ALA A 156 10.22 4.59 6.80
C ALA A 156 9.59 5.55 5.76
N TYR A 157 9.95 5.43 4.48
CA TYR A 157 9.33 6.25 3.45
C TYR A 157 9.39 5.59 2.08
N GLY A 158 8.38 5.88 1.27
CA GLY A 158 8.40 5.61 -0.15
C GLY A 158 8.86 6.85 -0.92
N GLU A 159 9.63 6.66 -1.99
CA GLU A 159 10.00 7.74 -2.89
C GLU A 159 9.85 7.34 -4.35
N TYR A 160 9.45 8.30 -5.16
CA TYR A 160 9.55 8.22 -6.61
C TYR A 160 10.51 9.30 -7.10
N ARG A 161 11.41 8.91 -7.99
CA ARG A 161 12.38 9.82 -8.59
C ARG A 161 12.10 9.95 -10.10
N PRO A 162 12.04 11.17 -10.64
CA PRO A 162 11.93 11.38 -12.07
C PRO A 162 13.17 10.86 -12.81
N SER A 163 13.05 10.71 -14.11
CA SER A 163 14.23 10.40 -14.94
C SER A 163 15.26 11.50 -14.84
N SER A 164 16.54 11.12 -14.72
CA SER A 164 17.63 12.08 -14.67
C SER A 164 17.70 12.88 -15.98
N ASP A 165 17.64 14.20 -15.84
CA ASP A 165 17.90 15.18 -16.90
C ASP A 165 18.62 16.40 -16.29
N ASP A 166 18.96 17.39 -17.10
CA ASP A 166 19.68 18.58 -16.64
C ASP A 166 18.74 19.67 -16.07
N LYS A 167 17.52 19.29 -15.65
CA LYS A 167 16.51 20.24 -15.17
C LYS A 167 16.30 20.17 -13.66
N LYS A 168 15.63 21.18 -13.16
CA LYS A 168 15.11 21.21 -11.80
C LYS A 168 13.67 20.67 -11.77
N HIS A 169 13.37 19.80 -10.81
CA HIS A 169 12.11 19.11 -10.64
C HIS A 169 11.38 19.53 -9.38
N PRO A 170 10.06 19.68 -9.38
CA PRO A 170 9.31 19.90 -8.15
C PRO A 170 9.40 18.68 -7.22
N LEU A 171 9.17 18.92 -5.93
CA LEU A 171 8.97 17.89 -4.93
C LEU A 171 7.52 17.91 -4.45
N VAL A 172 6.88 16.78 -4.43
CA VAL A 172 5.56 16.56 -3.81
C VAL A 172 5.73 15.66 -2.60
N ILE A 173 5.27 16.13 -1.44
CA ILE A 173 5.28 15.38 -0.18
C ILE A 173 3.83 15.02 0.15
N TRP A 174 3.59 13.73 0.36
CA TRP A 174 2.29 13.23 0.78
C TRP A 174 2.37 12.67 2.19
N LEU A 175 1.45 13.10 3.06
CA LEU A 175 1.35 12.67 4.46
C LEU A 175 0.10 11.83 4.65
N HIS A 176 0.28 10.64 5.15
CA HIS A 176 -0.74 9.62 5.27
C HIS A 176 -1.80 9.91 6.35
N GLY A 177 -2.95 9.22 6.26
CA GLY A 177 -4.01 9.26 7.25
C GLY A 177 -3.76 8.35 8.45
N LEU A 178 -4.78 8.24 9.30
CA LEU A 178 -4.75 7.30 10.42
C LEU A 178 -4.78 5.86 9.90
N GLY A 179 -4.04 5.00 10.56
CA GLY A 179 -3.93 3.59 10.19
C GLY A 179 -2.75 3.27 9.30
N GLU A 180 -2.20 4.26 8.62
CA GLU A 180 -1.14 4.07 7.60
C GLU A 180 0.27 4.30 8.15
N GLY A 181 0.39 4.61 9.46
CA GLY A 181 1.66 4.66 10.17
C GLY A 181 2.34 3.31 10.29
N GLY A 182 3.56 3.31 10.84
CA GLY A 182 4.35 2.09 11.06
C GLY A 182 5.74 2.13 10.43
N THR A 183 6.20 0.98 9.96
CA THR A 183 7.55 0.80 9.42
C THR A 183 7.59 0.06 8.07
N ASP A 184 6.43 -0.09 7.44
CA ASP A 184 6.27 -0.70 6.11
C ASP A 184 5.66 0.34 5.14
N PRO A 185 6.47 1.02 4.32
CA PRO A 185 5.98 2.04 3.40
C PRO A 185 4.99 1.52 2.36
N SER A 186 4.92 0.21 2.13
CA SER A 186 3.95 -0.36 1.20
C SER A 186 2.51 -0.16 1.68
N ILE A 187 2.31 -0.08 2.99
CA ILE A 187 0.99 0.19 3.60
C ILE A 187 0.54 1.62 3.25
N ASP A 188 1.41 2.60 3.44
CA ASP A 188 1.14 4.01 3.12
C ASP A 188 0.95 4.21 1.61
N LEU A 189 1.83 3.63 0.78
CA LEU A 189 1.78 3.76 -0.67
C LEU A 189 0.52 3.13 -1.30
N LEU A 190 0.03 2.01 -0.76
CA LEU A 190 -1.17 1.33 -1.27
C LEU A 190 -2.47 1.94 -0.74
N ALA A 191 -2.41 2.73 0.32
CA ALA A 191 -3.55 3.43 0.85
C ALA A 191 -3.90 4.67 0.01
N ASN A 192 -5.16 5.09 0.03
CA ASN A 192 -5.66 6.30 -0.63
C ASN A 192 -5.14 6.50 -2.07
N LYS A 193 -4.81 5.40 -2.76
CA LYS A 193 -4.31 5.40 -4.14
C LYS A 193 -3.07 6.29 -4.35
N VAL A 194 -2.21 6.40 -3.36
CA VAL A 194 -1.01 7.28 -3.37
C VAL A 194 -0.09 6.97 -4.55
N THR A 195 -0.06 5.71 -4.98
CA THR A 195 0.74 5.26 -6.13
C THR A 195 0.47 6.01 -7.43
N VAL A 196 -0.69 6.68 -7.59
CA VAL A 196 -0.99 7.50 -8.79
C VAL A 196 -0.05 8.71 -8.93
N LEU A 197 0.60 9.14 -7.84
CA LEU A 197 1.58 10.23 -7.89
C LEU A 197 2.83 9.86 -8.71
N ALA A 198 3.08 8.56 -8.94
CA ALA A 198 4.13 8.07 -9.83
C ALA A 198 3.62 7.74 -11.25
N ASP A 199 2.33 7.93 -11.53
CA ASP A 199 1.73 7.60 -12.82
C ASP A 199 1.94 8.70 -13.87
N VAL A 200 1.96 8.27 -15.13
CA VAL A 200 2.23 9.15 -16.28
C VAL A 200 1.35 10.41 -16.31
N PRO A 201 0.03 10.37 -16.05
CA PRO A 201 -0.80 11.58 -16.07
C PRO A 201 -0.36 12.60 -15.04
N PHE A 202 -0.12 12.17 -13.79
CA PHE A 202 0.32 13.07 -12.73
C PHE A 202 1.74 13.61 -13.00
N GLN A 203 2.66 12.76 -13.35
CA GLN A 203 4.05 13.12 -13.61
C GLN A 203 4.17 14.07 -14.82
N LYS A 204 3.32 13.92 -15.83
CA LYS A 204 3.23 14.85 -16.95
C LYS A 204 2.68 16.22 -16.52
N CYS A 205 1.66 16.25 -15.66
CA CYS A 205 1.09 17.48 -15.12
C CYS A 205 2.12 18.26 -14.28
N MET A 206 2.88 17.56 -13.44
CA MET A 206 3.89 18.13 -12.56
C MET A 206 5.24 18.41 -13.26
N ASN A 207 5.36 18.07 -14.53
CA ASN A 207 6.62 18.17 -15.30
C ASN A 207 7.76 17.36 -14.64
N GLN A 208 7.47 16.09 -14.30
CA GLN A 208 8.37 15.14 -13.64
C GLN A 208 8.77 15.58 -12.21
N ALA A 209 7.91 15.32 -11.26
CA ALA A 209 8.16 15.62 -9.85
C ALA A 209 8.83 14.45 -9.12
N TYR A 210 9.69 14.77 -8.17
CA TYR A 210 9.98 13.89 -7.05
C TYR A 210 8.72 13.71 -6.20
N VAL A 211 8.52 12.52 -5.67
CA VAL A 211 7.46 12.28 -4.68
C VAL A 211 8.10 11.63 -3.45
N LEU A 212 7.83 12.20 -2.29
CA LEU A 212 8.28 11.70 -0.99
C LEU A 212 7.05 11.39 -0.13
N VAL A 213 6.96 10.16 0.36
CA VAL A 213 5.83 9.66 1.15
C VAL A 213 6.37 9.13 2.48
N PRO A 214 6.54 10.03 3.48
CA PRO A 214 7.03 9.66 4.81
C PRO A 214 5.96 8.90 5.59
N GLN A 215 6.33 7.79 6.19
CA GLN A 215 5.50 7.03 7.11
C GLN A 215 5.92 7.32 8.55
N CYS A 216 5.05 7.93 9.35
CA CYS A 216 5.35 8.13 10.76
C CYS A 216 5.19 6.81 11.53
N PRO A 217 5.99 6.60 12.58
CA PRO A 217 5.97 5.32 13.33
C PRO A 217 4.63 4.98 13.97
N THR A 218 3.81 5.99 14.29
CA THR A 218 2.50 5.83 14.92
C THR A 218 1.44 6.61 14.16
N MET A 219 1.06 7.78 14.62
CA MET A 219 0.15 8.72 13.98
C MET A 219 0.66 10.15 14.12
N TRP A 220 0.39 11.03 13.16
CA TRP A 220 0.88 12.41 13.19
C TRP A 220 0.40 13.22 14.41
N MET A 221 -0.76 12.89 14.97
CA MET A 221 -1.32 13.52 16.16
C MET A 221 -0.93 12.80 17.48
N ASP A 222 0.14 12.03 17.50
CA ASP A 222 0.61 11.37 18.72
C ASP A 222 1.06 12.41 19.77
N ASP A 223 0.60 12.23 21.01
CA ASP A 223 0.97 13.06 22.16
C ASP A 223 2.31 12.65 22.81
N GLY A 224 2.99 11.66 22.25
CA GLY A 224 4.20 11.03 22.78
C GLY A 224 3.95 9.81 23.66
N LYS A 225 2.67 9.37 23.77
CA LYS A 225 2.26 8.17 24.52
C LYS A 225 1.47 7.19 23.65
N GLY A 226 1.32 7.48 22.36
CA GLY A 226 0.51 6.71 21.43
C GLY A 226 -0.98 7.09 21.47
N GLU A 227 -1.33 8.21 22.10
CA GLU A 227 -2.70 8.71 22.18
C GLU A 227 -2.88 9.96 21.30
N TYR A 228 -4.13 10.25 20.93
CA TYR A 228 -4.46 11.48 20.23
C TYR A 228 -4.19 12.69 21.10
N LYS A 229 -3.39 13.58 20.57
CA LYS A 229 -3.12 14.86 21.15
C LYS A 229 -4.41 15.70 21.29
N SER A 230 -4.67 16.17 22.50
CA SER A 230 -5.84 17.00 22.85
C SER A 230 -5.48 18.45 23.22
N ASP A 231 -4.20 18.77 23.26
CA ASP A 231 -3.68 20.10 23.61
C ASP A 231 -3.25 20.91 22.36
N THR A 232 -2.78 22.13 22.57
CA THR A 232 -2.32 23.04 21.51
C THR A 232 -0.81 22.95 21.23
N LYS A 233 -0.11 21.95 21.79
CA LYS A 233 1.31 21.77 21.53
C LYS A 233 1.53 21.18 20.14
N ASP A 234 2.72 21.34 19.62
CA ASP A 234 3.15 20.75 18.36
C ASP A 234 3.14 19.23 18.42
N SER A 235 2.99 18.61 17.27
CA SER A 235 3.24 17.16 17.15
C SER A 235 4.68 16.83 17.54
N ILE A 236 4.87 15.67 18.16
CA ILE A 236 6.23 15.16 18.44
C ILE A 236 7.04 14.95 17.14
N TYR A 237 6.36 14.83 16.00
CA TYR A 237 6.98 14.60 14.69
C TYR A 237 7.32 15.89 13.92
N THR A 238 6.88 17.07 14.34
CA THR A 238 7.02 18.33 13.57
C THR A 238 8.47 18.62 13.18
N LYS A 239 9.41 18.50 14.13
CA LYS A 239 10.83 18.81 13.90
C LYS A 239 11.53 17.73 13.10
N SER A 240 11.34 16.47 13.46
CA SER A 240 12.00 15.33 12.82
C SER A 240 11.49 15.07 11.39
N LEU A 241 10.22 15.34 11.12
CA LEU A 241 9.68 15.31 9.76
C LEU A 241 10.31 16.40 8.88
N PHE A 242 10.45 17.63 9.41
CA PHE A 242 11.13 18.70 8.68
C PHE A 242 12.59 18.33 8.39
N GLU A 243 13.29 17.77 9.37
CA GLU A 243 14.67 17.29 9.20
C GLU A 243 14.79 16.26 8.07
N LEU A 244 13.88 15.27 8.02
CA LEU A 244 13.81 14.31 6.91
C LEU A 244 13.62 15.02 5.56
N ILE A 245 12.64 15.94 5.47
CA ILE A 245 12.33 16.64 4.21
C ILE A 245 13.52 17.50 3.76
N ASP A 246 14.12 18.24 4.67
CA ASP A 246 15.25 19.12 4.37
C ASP A 246 16.51 18.34 3.98
N SER A 247 16.76 17.21 4.64
CA SER A 247 17.82 16.27 4.24
C SER A 247 17.59 15.70 2.85
N TYR A 248 16.36 15.27 2.56
CA TYR A 248 15.98 14.74 1.25
C TYR A 248 16.20 15.77 0.12
N VAL A 249 15.80 17.03 0.36
CA VAL A 249 16.02 18.13 -0.60
C VAL A 249 17.51 18.39 -0.82
N LYS A 250 18.33 18.37 0.24
CA LYS A 250 19.78 18.59 0.15
C LYS A 250 20.50 17.46 -0.60
N GLU A 251 20.04 16.23 -0.45
CA GLU A 251 20.63 15.06 -1.12
C GLU A 251 20.27 15.00 -2.61
N ASN A 252 19.09 15.48 -3.00
CA ASN A 252 18.60 15.50 -4.37
C ASN A 252 18.71 16.90 -4.97
N ARG A 253 19.91 17.25 -5.44
CA ARG A 253 20.30 18.62 -5.83
C ARG A 253 19.54 19.18 -7.05
N ASP A 254 18.85 18.35 -7.79
CA ASP A 254 17.97 18.72 -8.91
C ASP A 254 16.54 19.00 -8.50
N ILE A 255 16.19 18.91 -7.21
CA ILE A 255 14.94 19.45 -6.68
C ILE A 255 14.96 20.99 -6.80
N ASP A 256 13.84 21.52 -7.29
CA ASP A 256 13.58 22.96 -7.33
C ASP A 256 13.01 23.43 -5.98
N THR A 257 13.83 24.09 -5.19
CA THR A 257 13.44 24.57 -3.86
C THR A 257 12.36 25.66 -3.87
N ASN A 258 11.97 26.18 -5.03
CA ASN A 258 10.83 27.08 -5.20
C ASN A 258 9.54 26.35 -5.55
N ARG A 259 9.57 25.02 -5.66
CA ARG A 259 8.43 24.20 -6.04
C ARG A 259 8.38 22.94 -5.16
N ILE A 260 8.28 23.15 -3.86
CA ILE A 260 8.07 22.10 -2.86
C ILE A 260 6.61 22.17 -2.43
N TYR A 261 5.89 21.09 -2.60
CA TYR A 261 4.47 20.97 -2.29
C TYR A 261 4.26 19.93 -1.20
N ILE A 262 3.43 20.24 -0.21
CA ILE A 262 3.07 19.33 0.86
C ILE A 262 1.55 19.20 0.93
N GLY A 263 1.07 17.99 1.13
CA GLY A 263 -0.33 17.69 1.30
C GLY A 263 -0.51 16.38 2.04
N GLY A 264 -1.71 16.09 2.46
CA GLY A 264 -2.00 14.86 3.17
C GLY A 264 -3.50 14.65 3.39
N CYS A 265 -3.85 13.46 3.83
CA CYS A 265 -5.21 13.04 4.07
C CYS A 265 -5.47 12.94 5.58
N SER A 266 -6.64 13.41 6.07
CA SER A 266 -7.09 13.23 7.46
C SER A 266 -6.01 13.64 8.49
N ASN A 267 -5.45 12.68 9.22
CA ASN A 267 -4.35 12.87 10.17
C ASN A 267 -3.10 13.51 9.50
N GLY A 268 -2.81 13.15 8.24
CA GLY A 268 -1.77 13.82 7.43
C GLY A 268 -2.14 15.23 7.02
N GLY A 269 -3.43 15.55 6.88
CA GLY A 269 -3.91 16.92 6.70
C GLY A 269 -3.60 17.81 7.91
N TYR A 270 -3.79 17.27 9.14
CA TYR A 270 -3.35 17.94 10.35
C TYR A 270 -1.84 18.25 10.29
N MET A 271 -1.02 17.25 9.99
CA MET A 271 0.44 17.41 9.93
C MET A 271 0.87 18.37 8.80
N THR A 272 0.12 18.40 7.68
CA THR A 272 0.33 19.39 6.62
C THR A 272 0.18 20.81 7.16
N MET A 273 -0.87 21.09 7.93
CA MET A 273 -1.09 22.41 8.55
C MET A 273 -0.01 22.74 9.57
N GLU A 274 0.40 21.78 10.40
CA GLU A 274 1.53 21.94 11.33
C GLU A 274 2.81 22.37 10.59
N MET A 275 3.15 21.69 9.52
CA MET A 275 4.34 21.99 8.72
C MET A 275 4.27 23.40 8.11
N LEU A 276 3.12 23.79 7.57
CA LEU A 276 2.92 25.13 6.99
C LEU A 276 2.98 26.25 8.03
N LEU A 277 2.51 26.01 9.25
CA LEU A 277 2.58 26.98 10.34
C LEU A 277 4.01 27.16 10.88
N HIS A 278 4.77 26.09 10.99
CA HIS A 278 6.14 26.12 11.51
C HIS A 278 7.18 26.53 10.46
N TYR A 279 6.94 26.24 9.19
CA TYR A 279 7.87 26.48 8.08
C TYR A 279 7.20 27.19 6.89
N PRO A 280 6.59 28.38 7.10
CA PRO A 280 5.68 29.03 6.13
C PRO A 280 6.36 29.46 4.81
N HIS A 281 7.69 29.46 4.74
CA HIS A 281 8.45 29.86 3.55
C HIS A 281 9.19 28.70 2.88
N TYR A 282 8.93 27.48 3.33
CA TYR A 282 9.63 26.31 2.81
C TYR A 282 8.81 25.59 1.72
N PHE A 283 7.48 25.65 1.81
CA PHE A 283 6.55 24.96 0.92
C PHE A 283 5.81 25.92 -0.01
#